data_239a4ea2eabb2aeef0421f834e35d165
#
_entry.id   239a4ea2eabb2aeef0421f834e35d165
#
_cell.length_a   1.000
_cell.length_b   1.000
_cell.length_c   1.000
_cell.angle_alpha   90.00
_cell.angle_beta   90.00
_cell.angle_gamma   90.00
#
_symmetry.space_group_name_H-M   'P 1'
#
loop_
_entity.id
_entity.type
_entity.pdbx_description
1 polymer ?
#
loop_
_entity_poly.entity_id
_entity_poly.type
_entity_poly.pdbx_seq_one_letter_code
_entity_poly.pdbx_strand_id
1 'polypeptide(L)'
;AIEGTGQESKKISEILNDLDMTNMALRNNAGGYYNHKLFWEIMNPNDKGEMSGELDAAINNSFGNFDNFCEVFSKAASTRFGSGWAWLCVKNGMLEVCSSSNQDNPLMPTIGCGGIPILGIDVWEHAYYLNYQNRRPDYIKAFFNVINWRVVSEKFNQAN
;
A
#
# COMPACT_ATOMS: atom_id res chain seq x y z
N ALA A 1 15.27 11.72 -11.63
CA ALA A 1 16.06 11.02 -10.59
C ALA A 1 16.86 9.83 -11.16
N ILE A 2 16.41 9.27 -12.30
CA ILE A 2 17.08 8.11 -12.94
C ILE A 2 17.80 8.45 -14.25
N GLU A 3 17.68 9.68 -14.75
CA GLU A 3 18.31 10.13 -16.00
C GLU A 3 19.83 10.00 -15.91
N GLY A 4 20.44 9.33 -16.89
CA GLY A 4 21.88 9.08 -16.94
C GLY A 4 22.40 7.99 -15.98
N THR A 5 21.52 7.25 -15.30
CA THR A 5 21.90 6.20 -14.33
C THR A 5 21.90 4.79 -14.92
N GLY A 6 21.41 4.61 -16.16
CA GLY A 6 21.20 3.29 -16.77
C GLY A 6 19.97 2.54 -16.22
N GLN A 7 19.13 3.19 -15.43
CA GLN A 7 17.92 2.59 -14.86
C GLN A 7 16.65 2.97 -15.61
N GLU A 8 16.76 3.77 -16.66
CA GLU A 8 15.63 4.35 -17.40
C GLU A 8 14.71 3.29 -18.04
N SER A 9 15.26 2.12 -18.37
CA SER A 9 14.52 1.00 -18.95
C SER A 9 13.95 0.01 -17.93
N LYS A 10 14.34 0.14 -16.65
CA LYS A 10 13.85 -0.75 -15.59
C LYS A 10 12.41 -0.42 -15.19
N LYS A 11 11.66 -1.46 -14.80
CA LYS A 11 10.36 -1.27 -14.14
C LYS A 11 10.56 -0.61 -12.78
N ILE A 12 9.60 0.20 -12.35
CA ILE A 12 9.66 0.88 -11.06
C ILE A 12 9.83 -0.11 -9.89
N SER A 13 9.22 -1.29 -9.95
CA SER A 13 9.38 -2.33 -8.94
C SER A 13 10.80 -2.88 -8.86
N GLU A 14 11.49 -3.02 -9.99
CA GLU A 14 12.89 -3.45 -10.03
C GLU A 14 13.81 -2.40 -9.42
N ILE A 15 13.55 -1.11 -9.72
CA ILE A 15 14.29 0.02 -9.13
C ILE A 15 14.12 0.05 -7.62
N LEU A 16 12.90 -0.19 -7.12
CA LEU A 16 12.60 -0.18 -5.68
C LEU A 16 13.22 -1.37 -4.95
N ASN A 17 13.20 -2.56 -5.55
CA ASN A 17 13.80 -3.76 -4.95
C ASN A 17 15.33 -3.67 -4.80
N ASP A 18 15.99 -3.02 -5.77
CA ASP A 18 17.44 -2.86 -5.80
C ASP A 18 17.90 -1.47 -5.28
N LEU A 19 17.01 -0.76 -4.57
CA LEU A 19 17.25 0.62 -4.19
C LEU A 19 18.41 0.76 -3.21
N ASP A 20 19.38 1.64 -3.54
CA ASP A 20 20.30 2.19 -2.56
C ASP A 20 19.51 3.13 -1.62
N MET A 21 19.25 2.68 -0.41
CA MET A 21 18.47 3.41 0.59
C MET A 21 19.12 4.73 1.02
N THR A 22 20.40 4.95 0.71
CA THR A 22 21.10 6.22 0.98
C THR A 22 20.85 7.26 -0.11
N ASN A 23 20.40 6.84 -1.31
CA ASN A 23 19.99 7.74 -2.38
C ASN A 23 18.59 8.33 -2.10
N MET A 24 18.54 9.36 -1.26
CA MET A 24 17.30 9.97 -0.80
C MET A 24 16.44 10.53 -1.95
N ALA A 25 17.06 11.05 -3.01
CA ALA A 25 16.33 11.57 -4.17
C ALA A 25 15.57 10.44 -4.88
N LEU A 26 16.24 9.33 -5.17
CA LEU A 26 15.62 8.18 -5.81
C LEU A 26 14.59 7.51 -4.89
N ARG A 27 14.92 7.31 -3.62
CA ARG A 27 14.02 6.75 -2.59
C ARG A 27 12.70 7.50 -2.51
N ASN A 28 12.74 8.83 -2.39
CA ASN A 28 11.54 9.63 -2.26
C ASN A 28 10.73 9.70 -3.57
N ASN A 29 11.40 9.88 -4.71
CA ASN A 29 10.68 10.05 -5.99
C ASN A 29 10.15 8.73 -6.54
N ALA A 30 10.95 7.66 -6.52
CA ALA A 30 10.51 6.34 -6.97
C ALA A 30 9.44 5.76 -6.04
N GLY A 31 9.62 5.92 -4.71
CA GLY A 31 8.62 5.54 -3.72
C GLY A 31 7.32 6.29 -3.91
N GLY A 32 7.37 7.62 -3.97
CA GLY A 32 6.20 8.46 -4.18
C GLY A 32 5.44 8.12 -5.47
N TYR A 33 6.15 7.90 -6.57
CA TYR A 33 5.53 7.48 -7.83
C TYR A 33 4.81 6.13 -7.70
N TYR A 34 5.48 5.10 -7.16
CA TYR A 34 4.89 3.78 -7.00
C TYR A 34 3.68 3.80 -6.06
N ASN A 35 3.82 4.46 -4.90
CA ASN A 35 2.79 4.52 -3.87
C ASN A 35 1.51 5.16 -4.41
N HIS A 36 1.61 6.31 -5.06
CA HIS A 36 0.44 7.01 -5.59
C HIS A 36 -0.15 6.31 -6.82
N LYS A 37 0.68 5.69 -7.67
CA LYS A 37 0.16 4.87 -8.77
C LYS A 37 -0.71 3.73 -8.24
N LEU A 38 -0.22 2.96 -7.28
CA LEU A 38 -1.00 1.91 -6.63
C LEU A 38 -2.28 2.48 -5.99
N PHE A 39 -2.15 3.58 -5.24
CA PHE A 39 -3.26 4.21 -4.53
C PHE A 39 -4.42 4.60 -5.46
N TRP A 40 -4.12 5.20 -6.61
CA TRP A 40 -5.15 5.56 -7.58
C TRP A 40 -5.76 4.34 -8.28
N GLU A 41 -4.99 3.31 -8.54
CA GLU A 41 -5.49 2.08 -9.17
C GLU A 41 -6.47 1.32 -8.29
N ILE A 42 -6.22 1.28 -6.97
CA ILE A 42 -7.03 0.49 -6.01
C ILE A 42 -8.27 1.23 -5.48
N MET A 43 -8.56 2.42 -5.97
CA MET A 43 -9.74 3.17 -5.54
C MET A 43 -10.73 3.37 -6.70
N ASN A 44 -12.01 3.17 -6.42
CA ASN A 44 -13.11 3.54 -7.30
C ASN A 44 -14.36 3.90 -6.46
N PRO A 45 -14.68 5.21 -6.32
CA PRO A 45 -15.83 5.62 -5.52
C PRO A 45 -17.19 5.22 -6.11
N ASN A 46 -17.24 4.91 -7.42
CA ASN A 46 -18.49 4.59 -8.12
C ASN A 46 -18.75 3.07 -8.23
N ASP A 47 -17.71 2.24 -8.14
CA ASP A 47 -17.82 0.78 -8.23
C ASP A 47 -16.68 0.13 -7.43
N LYS A 48 -17.02 -0.41 -6.27
CA LYS A 48 -16.06 -1.12 -5.41
C LYS A 48 -15.58 -2.44 -6.01
N GLY A 49 -16.27 -2.96 -7.01
CA GLY A 49 -16.07 -4.31 -7.49
C GLY A 49 -16.34 -5.37 -6.43
N GLU A 50 -16.25 -6.62 -6.83
CA GLU A 50 -16.34 -7.76 -5.91
C GLU A 50 -14.94 -8.31 -5.62
N MET A 51 -14.73 -8.73 -4.37
CA MET A 51 -13.54 -9.45 -3.96
C MET A 51 -13.57 -10.86 -4.53
N SER A 52 -12.45 -11.35 -5.07
CA SER A 52 -12.36 -12.74 -5.51
C SER A 52 -12.41 -13.71 -4.32
N GLY A 53 -12.90 -14.92 -4.57
CA GLY A 53 -12.93 -15.96 -3.53
C GLY A 53 -11.52 -16.33 -3.03
N GLU A 54 -10.50 -16.24 -3.88
CA GLU A 54 -9.12 -16.49 -3.51
C GLU A 54 -8.58 -15.43 -2.53
N LEU A 55 -8.88 -14.16 -2.77
CA LEU A 55 -8.47 -13.08 -1.86
C LEU A 55 -9.24 -13.16 -0.54
N ASP A 56 -10.56 -13.44 -0.59
CA ASP A 56 -11.38 -13.64 0.63
C ASP A 56 -10.83 -14.80 1.48
N ALA A 57 -10.52 -15.93 0.85
CA ALA A 57 -9.91 -17.08 1.55
C ALA A 57 -8.55 -16.72 2.15
N ALA A 58 -7.71 -15.96 1.45
CA ALA A 58 -6.41 -15.52 1.95
C ALA A 58 -6.55 -14.56 3.15
N ILE A 59 -7.52 -13.65 3.13
CA ILE A 59 -7.85 -12.76 4.25
C ILE A 59 -8.31 -13.59 5.46
N ASN A 60 -9.22 -14.53 5.25
CA ASN A 60 -9.71 -15.41 6.32
C ASN A 60 -8.57 -16.27 6.91
N ASN A 61 -7.68 -16.80 6.08
CA ASN A 61 -6.52 -17.57 6.53
C ASN A 61 -5.52 -16.74 7.34
N SER A 62 -5.26 -15.49 6.93
CA SER A 62 -4.24 -14.64 7.56
C SER A 62 -4.75 -13.90 8.79
N PHE A 63 -6.04 -13.52 8.81
CA PHE A 63 -6.60 -12.63 9.84
C PHE A 63 -7.81 -13.25 10.58
N GLY A 64 -8.29 -14.41 10.15
CA GLY A 64 -9.47 -15.09 10.72
C GLY A 64 -10.79 -14.67 10.08
N ASN A 65 -10.97 -13.38 9.74
CA ASN A 65 -12.13 -12.85 9.03
C ASN A 65 -11.81 -11.43 8.49
N PHE A 66 -12.74 -10.90 7.68
CA PHE A 66 -12.59 -9.58 7.08
C PHE A 66 -12.59 -8.43 8.10
N ASP A 67 -13.39 -8.53 9.17
CA ASP A 67 -13.46 -7.48 10.20
C ASP A 67 -12.13 -7.37 10.96
N ASN A 68 -11.52 -8.48 11.31
CA ASN A 68 -10.19 -8.51 11.92
C ASN A 68 -9.12 -7.93 10.99
N PHE A 69 -9.18 -8.23 9.69
CA PHE A 69 -8.32 -7.58 8.71
C PHE A 69 -8.50 -6.06 8.74
N CYS A 70 -9.75 -5.56 8.71
CA CYS A 70 -10.04 -4.14 8.77
C CYS A 70 -9.48 -3.49 10.06
N GLU A 71 -9.60 -4.18 11.21
CA GLU A 71 -9.02 -3.70 12.47
C GLU A 71 -7.50 -3.62 12.42
N VAL A 72 -6.82 -4.66 11.95
CA VAL A 72 -5.35 -4.71 11.85
C VAL A 72 -4.84 -3.64 10.89
N PHE A 73 -5.46 -3.49 9.73
CA PHE A 73 -5.10 -2.49 8.74
C PHE A 73 -5.33 -1.06 9.26
N SER A 74 -6.50 -0.82 9.88
CA SER A 74 -6.82 0.48 10.48
C SER A 74 -5.86 0.85 11.61
N LYS A 75 -5.47 -0.14 12.42
CA LYS A 75 -4.47 0.06 13.48
C LYS A 75 -3.11 0.44 12.90
N ALA A 76 -2.63 -0.27 11.88
CA ALA A 76 -1.37 0.07 11.22
C ALA A 76 -1.38 1.50 10.64
N ALA A 77 -2.49 1.90 10.02
CA ALA A 77 -2.68 3.24 9.45
C ALA A 77 -2.75 4.33 10.54
N SER A 78 -3.53 4.10 11.60
CA SER A 78 -3.75 5.10 12.67
C SER A 78 -2.53 5.29 13.56
N THR A 79 -1.77 4.23 13.83
CA THR A 79 -0.57 4.26 14.68
C THR A 79 0.69 4.68 13.92
N ARG A 80 0.67 4.81 12.59
CA ARG A 80 1.79 5.36 11.83
C ARG A 80 2.06 6.79 12.26
N PHE A 81 3.14 6.98 13.01
CA PHE A 81 3.54 8.30 13.49
C PHE A 81 4.06 9.16 12.32
N GLY A 82 3.52 10.38 12.20
CA GLY A 82 3.88 11.30 11.11
C GLY A 82 3.32 10.86 9.76
N SER A 83 4.00 11.28 8.69
CA SER A 83 3.66 10.96 7.31
C SER A 83 4.08 9.54 6.95
N GLY A 84 3.26 8.87 6.17
CA GLY A 84 3.57 7.51 5.72
C GLY A 84 2.38 6.80 5.10
N TRP A 85 2.46 5.49 5.09
CA TRP A 85 1.53 4.59 4.44
C TRP A 85 1.26 3.36 5.31
N ALA A 86 0.09 2.76 5.17
CA ALA A 86 -0.18 1.40 5.63
C ALA A 86 -0.50 0.51 4.44
N TRP A 87 -0.09 -0.74 4.50
CA TRP A 87 -0.07 -1.69 3.39
C TRP A 87 -0.68 -3.02 3.76
N LEU A 88 -1.40 -3.63 2.80
CA LEU A 88 -1.64 -5.08 2.75
C LEU A 88 -0.71 -5.64 1.68
N CYS A 89 0.09 -6.63 2.04
CA CYS A 89 1.11 -7.22 1.17
C CYS A 89 0.92 -8.73 1.06
N VAL A 90 1.32 -9.28 -0.09
CA VAL A 90 1.53 -10.71 -0.28
C VAL A 90 2.99 -11.04 -0.01
N LYS A 91 3.24 -11.99 0.86
CA LYS A 91 4.57 -12.50 1.17
C LYS A 91 4.54 -14.01 1.37
N ASN A 92 5.28 -14.74 0.55
CA ASN A 92 5.31 -16.21 0.62
C ASN A 92 3.91 -16.86 0.60
N GLY A 93 3.00 -16.33 -0.22
CA GLY A 93 1.63 -16.83 -0.35
C GLY A 93 0.68 -16.43 0.81
N MET A 94 1.14 -15.64 1.78
CA MET A 94 0.33 -15.16 2.91
C MET A 94 0.13 -13.64 2.83
N LEU A 95 -0.91 -13.15 3.50
CA LEU A 95 -1.17 -11.72 3.63
C LEU A 95 -0.60 -11.18 4.94
N GLU A 96 0.13 -10.08 4.84
CA GLU A 96 0.66 -9.35 5.98
C GLU A 96 0.27 -7.87 5.90
N VAL A 97 -0.01 -7.26 7.05
CA VAL A 97 -0.22 -5.82 7.19
C VAL A 97 1.00 -5.17 7.82
N CYS A 98 1.47 -4.09 7.22
CA CYS A 98 2.56 -3.29 7.77
C CYS A 98 2.37 -1.80 7.49
N SER A 99 3.27 -0.96 8.01
CA SER A 99 3.32 0.47 7.69
C SER A 99 4.75 0.92 7.43
N SER A 100 4.88 2.00 6.67
CA SER A 100 6.17 2.62 6.33
C SER A 100 6.11 4.14 6.50
N SER A 101 7.25 4.77 6.72
CA SER A 101 7.36 6.22 6.86
C SER A 101 7.55 6.90 5.50
N ASN A 102 7.10 8.14 5.41
CA ASN A 102 7.29 9.01 4.24
C ASN A 102 6.84 8.31 2.94
N GLN A 103 7.73 8.20 1.95
CA GLN A 103 7.44 7.52 0.68
C GLN A 103 8.04 6.11 0.59
N ASP A 104 8.53 5.57 1.70
CA ASP A 104 8.98 4.18 1.76
C ASP A 104 7.81 3.22 1.52
N ASN A 105 8.11 2.07 0.94
CA ASN A 105 7.15 0.99 0.72
C ASN A 105 7.81 -0.40 0.86
N PRO A 106 7.01 -1.47 1.01
CA PRO A 106 7.52 -2.82 1.27
C PRO A 106 8.33 -3.47 0.16
N LEU A 107 8.41 -2.90 -1.06
CA LEU A 107 9.33 -3.36 -2.10
C LEU A 107 10.77 -2.92 -1.83
N MET A 108 10.96 -1.86 -1.04
CA MET A 108 12.30 -1.36 -0.72
C MET A 108 13.02 -2.27 0.26
N PRO A 109 14.36 -2.40 0.17
CA PRO A 109 15.13 -3.20 1.12
C PRO A 109 14.86 -2.82 2.57
N THR A 110 14.58 -3.81 3.40
CA THR A 110 14.38 -3.69 4.86
C THR A 110 13.17 -2.86 5.32
N ILE A 111 12.26 -2.48 4.41
CA ILE A 111 11.08 -1.70 4.77
C ILE A 111 9.85 -2.59 4.95
N GLY A 112 9.11 -2.32 6.03
CA GLY A 112 7.84 -2.97 6.33
C GLY A 112 7.93 -4.49 6.41
N CYS A 113 6.97 -5.19 5.82
CA CYS A 113 6.94 -6.66 5.80
C CYS A 113 7.82 -7.28 4.69
N GLY A 114 8.32 -6.49 3.74
CA GLY A 114 9.11 -7.01 2.61
C GLY A 114 8.29 -7.87 1.64
N GLY A 115 6.99 -7.63 1.55
CA GLY A 115 6.07 -8.29 0.61
C GLY A 115 5.68 -7.38 -0.56
N ILE A 116 4.89 -7.92 -1.49
CA ILE A 116 4.37 -7.18 -2.64
C ILE A 116 3.08 -6.46 -2.21
N PRO A 117 3.04 -5.12 -2.19
CA PRO A 117 1.83 -4.37 -1.84
C PRO A 117 0.70 -4.59 -2.85
N ILE A 118 -0.48 -4.95 -2.35
CA ILE A 118 -1.72 -5.09 -3.15
C ILE A 118 -2.77 -4.07 -2.77
N LEU A 119 -2.67 -3.49 -1.58
CA LEU A 119 -3.51 -2.40 -1.08
C LEU A 119 -2.63 -1.45 -0.26
N GLY A 120 -2.88 -0.15 -0.37
CA GLY A 120 -2.19 0.86 0.42
C GLY A 120 -3.08 2.05 0.73
N ILE A 121 -2.91 2.65 1.90
CA ILE A 121 -3.55 3.91 2.28
C ILE A 121 -2.50 4.96 2.59
N ASP A 122 -2.65 6.13 1.96
CA ASP A 122 -1.84 7.31 2.26
C ASP A 122 -2.30 7.94 3.59
N VAL A 123 -1.41 8.04 4.56
CA VAL A 123 -1.69 8.71 5.84
C VAL A 123 -0.84 9.98 6.04
N TRP A 124 -0.27 10.51 4.96
CA TRP A 124 0.19 11.88 4.94
C TRP A 124 -0.99 12.82 5.17
N GLU A 125 -0.80 13.93 5.87
CA GLU A 125 -1.90 14.87 6.15
C GLU A 125 -2.53 15.45 4.88
N HIS A 126 -1.76 15.63 3.81
CA HIS A 126 -2.29 16.12 2.53
C HIS A 126 -3.39 15.21 1.94
N ALA A 127 -3.39 13.92 2.29
CA ALA A 127 -4.37 12.97 1.76
C ALA A 127 -5.76 13.15 2.41
N TYR A 128 -5.85 13.70 3.61
CA TYR A 128 -7.12 13.73 4.33
C TYR A 128 -7.46 15.06 5.00
N TYR A 129 -6.52 16.00 5.12
CA TYR A 129 -6.72 17.21 5.91
C TYR A 129 -7.90 18.09 5.44
N LEU A 130 -8.10 18.23 4.15
CA LEU A 130 -9.16 19.09 3.60
C LEU A 130 -10.57 18.67 4.04
N ASN A 131 -10.81 17.37 4.19
CA ASN A 131 -12.13 16.83 4.57
C ASN A 131 -12.20 16.38 6.04
N TYR A 132 -11.09 15.94 6.61
CA TYR A 132 -11.07 15.31 7.93
C TYR A 132 -10.24 16.07 8.97
N GLN A 133 -9.43 17.05 8.58
CA GLN A 133 -8.47 17.77 9.42
C GLN A 133 -7.58 16.76 10.20
N ASN A 134 -7.57 16.81 11.53
CA ASN A 134 -6.81 15.87 12.35
C ASN A 134 -7.51 14.52 12.63
N ARG A 135 -8.70 14.30 12.07
CA ARG A 135 -9.49 13.09 12.30
C ARG A 135 -9.06 11.96 11.37
N ARG A 136 -7.79 11.55 11.43
CA ARG A 136 -7.26 10.43 10.64
C ARG A 136 -8.09 9.13 10.77
N PRO A 137 -8.62 8.75 11.94
CA PRO A 137 -9.48 7.56 12.05
C PRO A 137 -10.74 7.62 11.18
N ASP A 138 -11.37 8.79 11.03
CA ASP A 138 -12.55 8.95 10.19
C ASP A 138 -12.21 8.76 8.71
N TYR A 139 -11.07 9.29 8.27
CA TYR A 139 -10.54 9.08 6.93
C TYR A 139 -10.26 7.60 6.66
N ILE A 140 -9.56 6.89 7.57
CA ILE A 140 -9.27 5.47 7.45
C ILE A 140 -10.57 4.66 7.30
N LYS A 141 -11.57 4.95 8.12
CA LYS A 141 -12.89 4.31 8.03
C LYS A 141 -13.56 4.58 6.68
N ALA A 142 -13.51 5.81 6.20
CA ALA A 142 -14.10 6.20 4.91
C ALA A 142 -13.38 5.55 3.72
N PHE A 143 -12.07 5.30 3.82
CA PHE A 143 -11.27 4.68 2.76
C PHE A 143 -11.81 3.31 2.33
N PHE A 144 -12.27 2.45 3.25
CA PHE A 144 -12.87 1.16 2.92
C PHE A 144 -14.10 1.27 2.00
N ASN A 145 -14.73 2.45 1.92
CA ASN A 145 -15.87 2.67 1.04
C ASN A 145 -15.48 2.92 -0.42
N VAL A 146 -14.23 3.21 -0.71
CA VAL A 146 -13.75 3.54 -2.05
C VAL A 146 -12.76 2.51 -2.61
N ILE A 147 -12.44 1.45 -1.85
CA ILE A 147 -11.55 0.39 -2.33
C ILE A 147 -12.21 -0.36 -3.48
N ASN A 148 -11.46 -0.52 -4.57
CA ASN A 148 -11.82 -1.36 -5.71
C ASN A 148 -11.32 -2.80 -5.49
N TRP A 149 -12.14 -3.62 -4.87
CA TRP A 149 -11.77 -4.99 -4.49
C TRP A 149 -11.46 -5.90 -5.68
N ARG A 150 -12.01 -5.62 -6.87
CA ARG A 150 -11.65 -6.33 -8.09
C ARG A 150 -10.18 -6.11 -8.43
N VAL A 151 -9.73 -4.85 -8.42
CA VAL A 151 -8.33 -4.53 -8.71
C VAL A 151 -7.39 -5.07 -7.63
N VAL A 152 -7.79 -5.01 -6.36
CA VAL A 152 -7.00 -5.62 -5.27
C VAL A 152 -6.86 -7.13 -5.46
N SER A 153 -7.95 -7.81 -5.89
CA SER A 153 -7.92 -9.26 -6.21
C SER A 153 -7.02 -9.58 -7.40
N GLU A 154 -7.05 -8.75 -8.45
CA GLU A 154 -6.15 -8.90 -9.61
C GLU A 154 -4.67 -8.76 -9.19
N LYS A 155 -4.37 -7.79 -8.33
CA LYS A 155 -3.01 -7.61 -7.78
C LYS A 155 -2.59 -8.77 -6.88
N PHE A 156 -3.51 -9.33 -6.10
CA PHE A 156 -3.27 -10.52 -5.30
C PHE A 156 -2.87 -11.72 -6.19
N ASN A 157 -3.62 -11.95 -7.27
CA ASN A 157 -3.33 -13.05 -8.21
C ASN A 157 -2.00 -12.86 -8.96
N GLN A 158 -1.59 -11.59 -9.22
CA GLN A 158 -0.30 -11.29 -9.86
C GLN A 158 0.90 -11.43 -8.90
N ALA A 159 0.65 -11.36 -7.60
CA ALA A 159 1.69 -11.40 -6.57
C ALA A 159 1.99 -12.83 -6.04
N ASN A 160 1.13 -13.79 -6.37
CA ASN A 160 1.31 -15.23 -6.09
C ASN A 160 1.92 -15.95 -7.28
#